data_769050f45290d75a3a92cc0708612368
#
_entry.id   769050f45290d75a3a92cc0708612368
#
_cell.length_a   1.000
_cell.length_b   1.000
_cell.length_c   1.000
_cell.angle_alpha   90.00
_cell.angle_beta   90.00
_cell.angle_gamma   90.00
#
_symmetry.space_group_name_H-M   'P 1'
#
loop_
_entity.id
_entity.type
_entity.pdbx_description
1 polymer ?
#
loop_
_entity_poly.entity_id
_entity_poly.type
_entity_poly.pdbx_seq_one_letter_code
_entity_poly.pdbx_strand_id
1 'polypeptide(L)'
;RPPLGLAFRFALREMRGGLKGFYVFIACIALGVAAIAGVASVSRALVEGIAAEGTSILGGDMSVRLIHRTADDEELSWLDGLGDLSRIATLRAMARVPDSGEQTLVELKAVDNAYPLYGEMQLSGGGALDAALARQDGLYGAVVEPELLVRLGLEGDTLVLGRASLRIADTIAVEPDRLSDGINFGPRMIVSDAALDETGLVQPGSLVRWLYRIRLPEGTSNTAVETLAEEADQRFPLAGWRVQSRANAAPGLQRNIDRLAQFLTLVGLTALVVGGVGVANAVRSYLDAKR
;
A
#
# COMPACT_ATOMS: atom_id res chain seq x y z
N ARG A 1 41.21 -2.79 -47.34
CA ARG A 1 40.67 -2.71 -45.96
C ARG A 1 41.65 -3.44 -45.05
N PRO A 2 42.23 -2.81 -44.03
CA PRO A 2 43.11 -3.55 -43.09
C PRO A 2 42.31 -4.66 -42.41
N PRO A 3 42.87 -5.85 -42.23
CA PRO A 3 42.18 -6.96 -41.59
C PRO A 3 41.88 -6.59 -40.13
N LEU A 4 40.60 -6.76 -39.72
CA LEU A 4 40.12 -6.47 -38.37
C LEU A 4 40.99 -7.00 -37.23
N GLY A 5 41.67 -8.15 -37.47
CA GLY A 5 42.64 -8.73 -36.53
C GLY A 5 43.89 -7.88 -36.28
N LEU A 6 44.33 -7.12 -37.28
CA LEU A 6 45.48 -6.21 -37.12
C LEU A 6 45.12 -4.96 -36.31
N ALA A 7 43.94 -4.40 -36.57
CA ALA A 7 43.39 -3.28 -35.82
C ALA A 7 43.18 -3.63 -34.34
N PHE A 8 42.72 -4.84 -34.05
CA PHE A 8 42.55 -5.32 -32.69
C PHE A 8 43.88 -5.55 -31.96
N ARG A 9 44.91 -6.08 -32.65
CA ARG A 9 46.26 -6.24 -32.09
C ARG A 9 46.90 -4.88 -31.79
N PHE A 10 46.73 -3.89 -32.67
CA PHE A 10 47.25 -2.53 -32.43
C PHE A 10 46.50 -1.87 -31.26
N ALA A 11 45.19 -2.01 -31.16
CA ALA A 11 44.39 -1.49 -30.04
C ALA A 11 44.83 -2.10 -28.69
N LEU A 12 45.05 -3.43 -28.64
CA LEU A 12 45.53 -4.13 -27.44
C LEU A 12 46.98 -3.69 -27.03
N ARG A 13 47.83 -3.40 -28.02
CA ARG A 13 49.19 -2.93 -27.77
C ARG A 13 49.22 -1.49 -27.27
N GLU A 14 48.37 -0.63 -27.81
CA GLU A 14 48.21 0.76 -27.40
C GLU A 14 47.61 0.88 -25.99
N MET A 15 46.66 0.00 -25.64
CA MET A 15 46.13 -0.08 -24.27
C MET A 15 47.18 -0.44 -23.20
N ARG A 16 48.28 -1.12 -23.58
CA ARG A 16 49.41 -1.38 -22.67
C ARG A 16 50.30 -0.17 -22.40
N GLY A 17 50.22 0.87 -23.25
CA GLY A 17 51.08 2.05 -23.17
C GLY A 17 50.61 3.16 -22.23
N GLY A 18 49.43 3.03 -21.61
CA GLY A 18 48.95 3.94 -20.57
C GLY A 18 47.56 4.44 -20.79
N LEU A 19 46.64 3.87 -20.00
CA LEU A 19 45.20 4.26 -19.92
C LEU A 19 44.96 5.48 -19.02
N LYS A 20 46.00 6.26 -18.67
CA LYS A 20 45.88 7.30 -17.62
C LYS A 20 44.81 8.37 -17.86
N GLY A 21 44.39 8.62 -19.10
CA GLY A 21 43.26 9.51 -19.42
C GLY A 21 41.91 8.77 -19.56
N PHE A 22 41.91 7.44 -19.72
CA PHE A 22 40.70 6.67 -20.00
C PHE A 22 39.98 6.18 -18.74
N TYR A 23 40.63 6.15 -17.58
CA TYR A 23 40.02 5.64 -16.34
C TYR A 23 38.83 6.47 -15.88
N VAL A 24 38.92 7.80 -15.94
CA VAL A 24 37.82 8.70 -15.54
C VAL A 24 36.63 8.45 -16.43
N PHE A 25 36.84 8.19 -17.68
CA PHE A 25 35.86 7.95 -18.69
C PHE A 25 35.14 6.60 -18.49
N ILE A 26 35.91 5.51 -18.35
CA ILE A 26 35.37 4.17 -18.03
C ILE A 26 34.57 4.24 -16.71
N ALA A 27 35.07 4.99 -15.72
CA ALA A 27 34.40 5.20 -14.46
C ALA A 27 33.07 5.94 -14.64
N CYS A 28 33.01 6.98 -15.47
CA CYS A 28 31.76 7.72 -15.75
C CYS A 28 30.70 6.85 -16.45
N ILE A 29 31.11 6.06 -17.47
CA ILE A 29 30.21 5.11 -18.13
C ILE A 29 29.75 4.03 -17.15
N ALA A 30 30.69 3.41 -16.43
CA ALA A 30 30.39 2.36 -15.47
C ALA A 30 29.42 2.86 -14.38
N LEU A 31 29.65 4.09 -13.87
CA LEU A 31 28.78 4.70 -12.87
C LEU A 31 27.39 5.00 -13.45
N GLY A 32 27.30 5.52 -14.68
CA GLY A 32 26.02 5.78 -15.35
C GLY A 32 25.21 4.49 -15.58
N VAL A 33 25.88 3.45 -16.09
CA VAL A 33 25.22 2.15 -16.32
C VAL A 33 24.83 1.50 -14.98
N ALA A 34 25.73 1.54 -13.97
CA ALA A 34 25.45 0.99 -12.65
C ALA A 34 24.28 1.72 -11.96
N ALA A 35 24.17 3.04 -12.11
CA ALA A 35 23.07 3.83 -11.57
C ALA A 35 21.73 3.40 -12.21
N ILE A 36 21.68 3.32 -13.55
CA ILE A 36 20.46 2.92 -14.27
C ILE A 36 20.08 1.48 -13.92
N ALA A 37 21.02 0.55 -13.97
CA ALA A 37 20.78 -0.86 -13.68
C ALA A 37 20.39 -1.07 -12.20
N GLY A 38 21.08 -0.38 -11.29
CA GLY A 38 20.78 -0.44 -9.85
C GLY A 38 19.39 0.07 -9.52
N VAL A 39 18.99 1.22 -10.07
CA VAL A 39 17.64 1.77 -9.90
C VAL A 39 16.58 0.83 -10.45
N ALA A 40 16.76 0.32 -11.65
CA ALA A 40 15.82 -0.62 -12.27
C ALA A 40 15.70 -1.92 -11.46
N SER A 41 16.80 -2.43 -10.90
CA SER A 41 16.80 -3.62 -10.06
C SER A 41 16.09 -3.40 -8.73
N VAL A 42 16.38 -2.29 -8.04
CA VAL A 42 15.74 -1.94 -6.76
C VAL A 42 14.24 -1.68 -6.96
N SER A 43 13.86 -0.92 -8.00
CA SER A 43 12.45 -0.68 -8.35
C SER A 43 11.69 -1.99 -8.56
N ARG A 44 12.28 -2.92 -9.34
CA ARG A 44 11.64 -4.21 -9.61
C ARG A 44 11.51 -5.05 -8.33
N ALA A 45 12.55 -5.13 -7.52
CA ALA A 45 12.52 -5.86 -6.25
C ALA A 45 11.46 -5.30 -5.28
N LEU A 46 11.30 -3.96 -5.23
CA LEU A 46 10.26 -3.33 -4.41
C LEU A 46 8.85 -3.66 -4.92
N VAL A 47 8.62 -3.58 -6.23
CA VAL A 47 7.31 -3.91 -6.84
C VAL A 47 6.97 -5.38 -6.63
N GLU A 48 7.94 -6.28 -6.84
CA GLU A 48 7.76 -7.73 -6.59
C GLU A 48 7.50 -8.02 -5.10
N GLY A 49 8.21 -7.33 -4.18
CA GLY A 49 7.97 -7.44 -2.75
C GLY A 49 6.58 -6.98 -2.33
N ILE A 50 6.11 -5.83 -2.87
CA ILE A 50 4.75 -5.34 -2.63
C ILE A 50 3.71 -6.32 -3.18
N ALA A 51 3.94 -6.89 -4.36
CA ALA A 51 3.03 -7.86 -4.95
C ALA A 51 3.01 -9.19 -4.19
N ALA A 52 4.15 -9.62 -3.62
CA ALA A 52 4.22 -10.83 -2.79
C ALA A 52 3.42 -10.68 -1.48
N GLU A 53 3.45 -9.48 -0.87
CA GLU A 53 2.70 -9.15 0.35
C GLU A 53 1.34 -8.50 0.04
N GLY A 54 0.95 -8.43 -1.23
CA GLY A 54 -0.23 -7.69 -1.70
C GLY A 54 -1.51 -8.11 -1.02
N THR A 55 -1.69 -9.42 -0.76
CA THR A 55 -2.84 -9.97 -0.07
C THR A 55 -2.92 -9.48 1.39
N SER A 56 -1.81 -9.49 2.11
CA SER A 56 -1.75 -8.98 3.49
C SER A 56 -1.95 -7.47 3.53
N ILE A 57 -1.30 -6.73 2.61
CA ILE A 57 -1.43 -5.28 2.52
C ILE A 57 -2.88 -4.88 2.23
N LEU A 58 -3.53 -5.55 1.27
CA LEU A 58 -4.90 -5.26 0.86
C LEU A 58 -5.94 -5.82 1.85
N GLY A 59 -5.56 -6.86 2.62
CA GLY A 59 -6.47 -7.65 3.45
C GLY A 59 -7.44 -8.51 2.66
N GLY A 60 -7.11 -8.80 1.39
CA GLY A 60 -7.91 -9.57 0.44
C GLY A 60 -7.15 -9.79 -0.87
N ASP A 61 -7.65 -10.67 -1.72
CA ASP A 61 -7.15 -10.82 -3.10
C ASP A 61 -7.63 -9.68 -3.99
N MET A 62 -8.86 -9.22 -3.72
CA MET A 62 -9.49 -8.07 -4.36
C MET A 62 -10.16 -7.21 -3.29
N SER A 63 -10.18 -5.90 -3.50
CA SER A 63 -10.88 -4.94 -2.65
C SER A 63 -11.65 -3.94 -3.49
N VAL A 64 -12.90 -3.76 -3.17
CA VAL A 64 -13.78 -2.75 -3.78
C VAL A 64 -14.06 -1.67 -2.74
N ARG A 65 -13.84 -0.41 -3.11
CA ARG A 65 -14.06 0.75 -2.23
C ARG A 65 -15.15 1.63 -2.77
N LEU A 66 -16.14 1.90 -1.93
CA LEU A 66 -17.19 2.89 -2.14
C LEU A 66 -17.10 4.02 -1.12
N ILE A 67 -17.54 5.21 -1.50
CA ILE A 67 -17.59 6.37 -0.61
C ILE A 67 -19.03 6.87 -0.61
N HIS A 68 -19.57 7.20 0.57
CA HIS A 68 -20.94 7.72 0.81
C HIS A 68 -22.10 6.74 0.65
N ARG A 69 -21.93 5.61 -0.03
CA ARG A 69 -22.96 4.59 -0.18
C ARG A 69 -22.40 3.19 0.04
N THR A 70 -23.25 2.28 0.39
CA THR A 70 -22.97 0.83 0.35
C THR A 70 -23.11 0.29 -1.07
N ALA A 71 -22.58 -0.91 -1.32
CA ALA A 71 -22.94 -1.66 -2.51
C ALA A 71 -24.45 -1.95 -2.51
N ASP A 72 -25.07 -1.88 -3.69
CA ASP A 72 -26.45 -2.30 -3.86
C ASP A 72 -26.57 -3.84 -3.90
N ASP A 73 -27.80 -4.35 -3.96
CA ASP A 73 -28.05 -5.80 -3.88
C ASP A 73 -27.44 -6.57 -5.06
N GLU A 74 -27.39 -5.99 -6.26
CA GLU A 74 -26.80 -6.62 -7.44
C GLU A 74 -25.26 -6.63 -7.35
N GLU A 75 -24.67 -5.48 -6.97
CA GLU A 75 -23.24 -5.35 -6.72
C GLU A 75 -22.80 -6.32 -5.61
N LEU A 76 -23.56 -6.37 -4.50
CA LEU A 76 -23.24 -7.23 -3.36
C LEU A 76 -23.35 -8.72 -3.73
N SER A 77 -24.41 -9.12 -4.44
CA SER A 77 -24.59 -10.50 -4.91
C SER A 77 -23.44 -10.94 -5.84
N TRP A 78 -22.96 -10.03 -6.69
CA TRP A 78 -21.84 -10.34 -7.57
C TRP A 78 -20.54 -10.51 -6.77
N LEU A 79 -20.27 -9.60 -5.80
CA LEU A 79 -19.05 -9.68 -4.96
C LEU A 79 -19.04 -10.95 -4.11
N ASP A 80 -20.19 -11.32 -3.51
CA ASP A 80 -20.35 -12.52 -2.69
C ASP A 80 -20.16 -13.80 -3.52
N GLY A 81 -20.56 -13.77 -4.77
CA GLY A 81 -20.36 -14.89 -5.71
C GLY A 81 -18.91 -15.15 -6.11
N LEU A 82 -17.98 -14.24 -5.82
CA LEU A 82 -16.56 -14.39 -6.16
C LEU A 82 -15.78 -15.22 -5.13
N GLY A 83 -16.20 -15.22 -3.86
CA GLY A 83 -15.48 -15.89 -2.77
C GLY A 83 -15.91 -15.41 -1.40
N ASP A 84 -15.06 -15.59 -0.38
CA ASP A 84 -15.38 -15.10 0.95
C ASP A 84 -15.31 -13.58 0.99
N LEU A 85 -16.40 -12.96 1.42
CA LEU A 85 -16.57 -11.51 1.45
C LEU A 85 -16.51 -10.98 2.89
N SER A 86 -15.76 -9.91 3.11
CA SER A 86 -15.80 -9.12 4.36
C SER A 86 -16.09 -7.67 4.05
N ARG A 87 -17.05 -7.10 4.80
CA ARG A 87 -17.44 -5.70 4.70
C ARG A 87 -16.86 -4.89 5.86
N ILE A 88 -16.21 -3.80 5.52
CA ILE A 88 -15.57 -2.89 6.47
C ILE A 88 -16.08 -1.48 6.21
N ALA A 89 -16.47 -0.78 7.27
CA ALA A 89 -16.78 0.64 7.21
C ALA A 89 -15.70 1.44 7.95
N THR A 90 -15.15 2.48 7.32
CA THR A 90 -14.20 3.37 7.97
C THR A 90 -14.68 4.82 7.92
N LEU A 91 -14.66 5.48 9.05
CA LEU A 91 -15.06 6.87 9.20
C LEU A 91 -14.31 7.52 10.37
N ARG A 92 -14.36 8.84 10.45
CA ARG A 92 -13.85 9.59 11.59
C ARG A 92 -15.00 9.93 12.52
N ALA A 93 -14.77 9.79 13.81
CA ALA A 93 -15.74 10.09 14.84
C ALA A 93 -15.10 10.69 16.08
N MET A 94 -15.89 11.34 16.91
CA MET A 94 -15.44 11.81 18.22
C MET A 94 -15.80 10.76 19.27
N ALA A 95 -14.81 10.20 19.93
CA ALA A 95 -14.98 9.37 21.12
C ALA A 95 -14.95 10.26 22.35
N ARG A 96 -15.90 10.09 23.25
CA ARG A 96 -16.07 10.91 24.46
C ARG A 96 -16.13 10.05 25.70
N VAL A 97 -15.45 10.50 26.77
CA VAL A 97 -15.57 9.91 28.11
C VAL A 97 -16.85 10.40 28.77
N PRO A 98 -17.74 9.51 29.25
CA PRO A 98 -19.02 9.93 29.83
C PRO A 98 -18.86 10.92 31.01
N ASP A 99 -17.96 10.63 31.92
CA ASP A 99 -17.85 11.33 33.21
C ASP A 99 -17.05 12.64 33.12
N SER A 100 -15.91 12.64 32.46
CA SER A 100 -15.07 13.84 32.32
C SER A 100 -15.50 14.77 31.18
N GLY A 101 -16.22 14.21 30.17
CA GLY A 101 -16.58 14.94 28.96
C GLY A 101 -15.42 15.13 28.00
N GLU A 102 -14.22 14.63 28.32
CA GLU A 102 -13.07 14.64 27.42
C GLU A 102 -13.37 13.89 26.14
N GLN A 103 -12.87 14.41 25.03
CA GLN A 103 -13.16 13.86 23.72
C GLN A 103 -11.93 13.93 22.81
N THR A 104 -11.81 12.95 21.91
CA THR A 104 -10.75 12.93 20.91
C THR A 104 -11.25 12.37 19.60
N LEU A 105 -10.64 12.79 18.50
CA LEU A 105 -10.92 12.25 17.18
C LEU A 105 -10.32 10.84 17.07
N VAL A 106 -11.15 9.87 16.65
CA VAL A 106 -10.74 8.49 16.40
C VAL A 106 -10.97 8.11 14.94
N GLU A 107 -10.14 7.23 14.44
CA GLU A 107 -10.41 6.50 13.21
C GLU A 107 -11.21 5.24 13.53
N LEU A 108 -12.52 5.33 13.33
CA LEU A 108 -13.44 4.23 13.56
C LEU A 108 -13.39 3.26 12.37
N LYS A 109 -13.25 1.98 12.69
CA LYS A 109 -13.33 0.87 11.76
C LYS A 109 -14.38 -0.10 12.28
N ALA A 110 -15.49 -0.21 11.56
CA ALA A 110 -16.49 -1.22 11.84
C ALA A 110 -16.25 -2.42 10.94
N VAL A 111 -16.34 -3.62 11.51
CA VAL A 111 -16.03 -4.88 10.84
C VAL A 111 -17.18 -5.87 11.01
N ASP A 112 -17.34 -6.73 10.01
CA ASP A 112 -18.22 -7.88 10.06
C ASP A 112 -17.55 -9.11 10.71
N ASN A 113 -18.28 -10.22 10.80
CA ASN A 113 -17.78 -11.44 11.42
C ASN A 113 -16.75 -12.20 10.55
N ALA A 114 -16.59 -11.84 9.27
CA ALA A 114 -15.63 -12.44 8.36
C ALA A 114 -14.23 -11.80 8.47
N TYR A 115 -14.16 -10.63 9.10
CA TYR A 115 -12.90 -9.90 9.29
C TYR A 115 -12.01 -10.52 10.38
N PRO A 116 -10.68 -10.64 10.16
CA PRO A 116 -9.94 -10.37 8.93
C PRO A 116 -9.94 -11.60 8.00
N LEU A 117 -10.00 -11.37 6.67
CA LEU A 117 -9.90 -12.48 5.70
C LEU A 117 -8.47 -13.04 5.62
N TYR A 118 -7.47 -12.19 5.82
CA TYR A 118 -6.04 -12.53 5.80
C TYR A 118 -5.33 -11.93 6.99
N GLY A 119 -4.35 -12.69 7.49
CA GLY A 119 -3.63 -12.34 8.71
C GLY A 119 -4.45 -12.63 9.97
N GLU A 120 -3.96 -12.19 11.10
CA GLU A 120 -4.59 -12.38 12.40
C GLU A 120 -4.58 -11.08 13.19
N MET A 121 -5.74 -10.73 13.74
CA MET A 121 -5.86 -9.63 14.67
C MET A 121 -5.34 -10.05 16.03
N GLN A 122 -4.31 -9.37 16.54
CA GLN A 122 -3.78 -9.65 17.86
C GLN A 122 -4.20 -8.57 18.84
N LEU A 123 -4.83 -8.99 19.91
CA LEU A 123 -5.22 -8.15 21.04
C LEU A 123 -4.21 -8.31 22.18
N SER A 124 -3.97 -7.25 22.93
CA SER A 124 -2.99 -7.27 24.02
C SER A 124 -3.35 -8.24 25.14
N GLY A 125 -4.65 -8.44 25.39
CA GLY A 125 -5.17 -9.42 26.33
C GLY A 125 -5.21 -10.87 25.79
N GLY A 126 -4.88 -11.09 24.51
CA GLY A 126 -4.81 -12.42 23.89
C GLY A 126 -6.17 -13.05 23.58
N GLY A 127 -7.27 -12.29 23.64
CA GLY A 127 -8.61 -12.75 23.30
C GLY A 127 -8.88 -12.73 21.78
N ALA A 128 -9.96 -13.39 21.35
CA ALA A 128 -10.44 -13.34 19.99
C ALA A 128 -11.21 -12.04 19.73
N LEU A 129 -11.10 -11.48 18.51
CA LEU A 129 -11.72 -10.20 18.16
C LEU A 129 -13.25 -10.24 18.27
N ASP A 130 -13.88 -11.30 17.78
CA ASP A 130 -15.32 -11.49 17.81
C ASP A 130 -15.88 -11.49 19.26
N ALA A 131 -15.18 -12.15 20.18
CA ALA A 131 -15.53 -12.16 21.60
C ALA A 131 -15.34 -10.77 22.25
N ALA A 132 -14.29 -10.05 21.87
CA ALA A 132 -14.04 -8.69 22.34
C ALA A 132 -15.10 -7.71 21.85
N LEU A 133 -15.58 -7.82 20.60
CA LEU A 133 -16.59 -6.94 20.00
C LEU A 133 -18.02 -7.34 20.37
N ALA A 134 -18.22 -8.52 20.95
CA ALA A 134 -19.56 -9.02 21.33
C ALA A 134 -20.24 -8.09 22.35
N ARG A 135 -21.58 -8.12 22.31
CA ARG A 135 -22.40 -7.41 23.29
C ARG A 135 -22.36 -8.11 24.63
N GLN A 136 -21.95 -7.42 25.68
CA GLN A 136 -21.93 -7.88 27.06
C GLN A 136 -22.53 -6.82 27.97
N ASP A 137 -23.39 -7.22 28.90
CA ASP A 137 -24.09 -6.32 29.84
C ASP A 137 -24.82 -5.14 29.18
N GLY A 138 -25.34 -5.37 27.96
CA GLY A 138 -26.07 -4.37 27.21
C GLY A 138 -25.21 -3.42 26.35
N LEU A 139 -23.88 -3.48 26.47
CA LEU A 139 -22.94 -2.66 25.70
C LEU A 139 -22.16 -3.51 24.68
N TYR A 140 -21.96 -2.98 23.49
CA TYR A 140 -21.01 -3.58 22.54
C TYR A 140 -19.57 -3.32 22.98
N GLY A 141 -18.71 -4.29 22.71
CA GLY A 141 -17.29 -4.14 22.92
C GLY A 141 -16.63 -3.32 21.80
N ALA A 142 -15.56 -2.64 22.16
CA ALA A 142 -14.66 -1.98 21.26
C ALA A 142 -13.23 -2.33 21.59
N VAL A 143 -12.37 -2.49 20.57
CA VAL A 143 -10.92 -2.61 20.74
C VAL A 143 -10.26 -1.35 20.22
N VAL A 144 -9.30 -0.83 20.98
CA VAL A 144 -8.74 0.49 20.73
C VAL A 144 -7.22 0.46 20.71
N GLU A 145 -6.60 1.40 20.01
CA GLU A 145 -5.16 1.62 20.18
C GLU A 145 -4.84 2.12 21.59
N PRO A 146 -3.73 1.66 22.21
CA PRO A 146 -3.31 2.12 23.54
C PRO A 146 -3.21 3.63 23.64
N GLU A 147 -2.86 4.30 22.55
CA GLU A 147 -2.75 5.77 22.48
C GLU A 147 -4.09 6.47 22.79
N LEU A 148 -5.24 5.86 22.44
CA LEU A 148 -6.55 6.42 22.75
C LEU A 148 -6.78 6.54 24.25
N LEU A 149 -6.40 5.52 25.00
CA LEU A 149 -6.54 5.50 26.46
C LEU A 149 -5.72 6.61 27.12
N VAL A 150 -4.48 6.77 26.65
CA VAL A 150 -3.57 7.83 27.13
C VAL A 150 -4.11 9.22 26.83
N ARG A 151 -4.62 9.44 25.61
CA ARG A 151 -5.15 10.74 25.19
C ARG A 151 -6.39 11.17 25.97
N LEU A 152 -7.24 10.22 26.33
CA LEU A 152 -8.48 10.47 27.05
C LEU A 152 -8.30 10.46 28.56
N GLY A 153 -7.11 10.06 29.09
CA GLY A 153 -6.92 9.91 30.54
C GLY A 153 -7.95 8.97 31.16
N LEU A 154 -8.32 7.91 30.42
CA LEU A 154 -9.48 7.09 30.76
C LEU A 154 -9.21 6.28 32.04
N GLU A 155 -10.00 6.53 33.08
CA GLU A 155 -9.97 5.76 34.33
C GLU A 155 -10.97 4.59 34.34
N GLY A 156 -11.95 4.59 33.43
CA GLY A 156 -12.98 3.55 33.27
C GLY A 156 -12.82 2.76 31.96
N ASP A 157 -13.80 1.94 31.67
CA ASP A 157 -13.84 1.08 30.47
C ASP A 157 -14.91 1.46 29.45
N THR A 158 -15.58 2.60 29.63
CA THR A 158 -16.72 3.00 28.78
C THR A 158 -16.43 4.28 28.02
N LEU A 159 -16.75 4.27 26.72
CA LEU A 159 -16.72 5.41 25.80
C LEU A 159 -18.07 5.64 25.15
N VAL A 160 -18.38 6.90 24.85
CA VAL A 160 -19.53 7.28 24.05
C VAL A 160 -19.08 7.61 22.64
N LEU A 161 -19.73 6.99 21.66
CA LEU A 161 -19.47 7.18 20.24
C LEU A 161 -20.83 7.46 19.55
N GLY A 162 -21.01 8.68 19.04
CA GLY A 162 -22.34 9.10 18.56
C GLY A 162 -23.39 9.00 19.66
N ARG A 163 -24.38 8.11 19.48
CA ARG A 163 -25.45 7.84 20.46
C ARG A 163 -25.19 6.59 21.32
N ALA A 164 -24.22 5.76 20.92
CA ALA A 164 -23.95 4.50 21.60
C ALA A 164 -22.91 4.66 22.72
N SER A 165 -23.11 3.93 23.81
CA SER A 165 -22.06 3.67 24.80
C SER A 165 -21.42 2.33 24.49
N LEU A 166 -20.10 2.31 24.48
CA LEU A 166 -19.30 1.14 24.11
C LEU A 166 -18.35 0.81 25.28
N ARG A 167 -18.15 -0.48 25.52
CA ARG A 167 -17.18 -0.96 26.50
C ARG A 167 -15.83 -1.19 25.82
N ILE A 168 -14.76 -0.65 26.35
CA ILE A 168 -13.41 -0.99 25.91
C ILE A 168 -13.10 -2.42 26.38
N ALA A 169 -13.05 -3.34 25.43
CA ALA A 169 -12.85 -4.76 25.74
C ALA A 169 -11.36 -5.11 25.80
N ASP A 170 -10.54 -4.50 24.93
CA ASP A 170 -9.10 -4.77 24.84
C ASP A 170 -8.39 -3.67 24.03
N THR A 171 -7.08 -3.78 23.94
CA THR A 171 -6.26 -2.92 23.09
C THR A 171 -5.65 -3.68 21.91
N ILE A 172 -5.44 -2.96 20.81
CA ILE A 172 -4.88 -3.50 19.58
C ILE A 172 -3.37 -3.66 19.74
N ALA A 173 -2.86 -4.89 19.60
CA ALA A 173 -1.43 -5.16 19.51
C ALA A 173 -0.97 -5.22 18.06
N VAL A 174 -1.69 -5.95 17.18
CA VAL A 174 -1.39 -6.03 15.74
C VAL A 174 -2.68 -6.00 14.94
N GLU A 175 -2.77 -5.08 13.98
CA GLU A 175 -3.83 -5.01 12.97
C GLU A 175 -3.22 -5.42 11.62
N PRO A 176 -3.67 -6.53 10.99
CA PRO A 176 -2.99 -7.11 9.82
C PRO A 176 -3.03 -6.22 8.57
N ASP A 177 -4.11 -5.48 8.38
CA ASP A 177 -4.38 -4.67 7.18
C ASP A 177 -4.23 -3.16 7.40
N ARG A 178 -3.51 -2.76 8.45
CA ARG A 178 -3.35 -1.34 8.83
C ARG A 178 -2.76 -0.47 7.71
N LEU A 179 -1.86 -1.03 6.90
CA LEU A 179 -1.20 -0.30 5.81
C LEU A 179 -2.14 0.06 4.66
N SER A 180 -3.27 -0.64 4.51
CA SER A 180 -4.23 -0.38 3.43
C SER A 180 -5.03 0.90 3.62
N ASP A 181 -5.16 1.39 4.84
CA ASP A 181 -6.04 2.52 5.18
C ASP A 181 -5.42 3.90 4.89
N GLY A 182 -4.11 3.96 4.65
CA GLY A 182 -3.40 5.19 4.32
C GLY A 182 -2.97 5.99 5.56
N ILE A 183 -2.99 7.33 5.45
CA ILE A 183 -2.56 8.21 6.54
C ILE A 183 -3.65 8.28 7.61
N ASN A 184 -3.32 7.91 8.84
CA ASN A 184 -4.20 7.98 9.99
C ASN A 184 -4.10 9.36 10.66
N PHE A 185 -5.26 9.92 11.01
CA PHE A 185 -5.35 11.24 11.66
C PHE A 185 -5.70 11.15 13.16
N GLY A 186 -5.92 9.95 13.67
CA GLY A 186 -6.23 9.69 15.06
C GLY A 186 -5.99 8.23 15.45
N PRO A 187 -6.08 7.91 16.74
CA PRO A 187 -5.97 6.52 17.19
C PRO A 187 -7.10 5.66 16.64
N ARG A 188 -6.79 4.40 16.34
CA ARG A 188 -7.74 3.41 15.82
C ARG A 188 -8.72 2.96 16.90
N MET A 189 -9.97 2.81 16.51
CA MET A 189 -11.01 2.16 17.27
C MET A 189 -11.76 1.17 16.37
N ILE A 190 -11.83 -0.09 16.77
CA ILE A 190 -12.53 -1.14 16.01
C ILE A 190 -13.79 -1.54 16.78
N VAL A 191 -14.89 -1.65 16.05
CA VAL A 191 -16.19 -2.05 16.56
C VAL A 191 -16.86 -3.04 15.60
N SER A 192 -17.92 -3.72 16.02
CA SER A 192 -18.73 -4.52 15.10
C SER A 192 -19.65 -3.62 14.23
N ASP A 193 -20.10 -4.13 13.08
CA ASP A 193 -21.11 -3.48 12.25
C ASP A 193 -22.38 -3.13 13.06
N ALA A 194 -22.83 -4.05 13.92
CA ALA A 194 -24.00 -3.85 14.78
C ALA A 194 -23.79 -2.70 15.78
N ALA A 195 -22.58 -2.57 16.31
CA ALA A 195 -22.24 -1.42 17.16
C ALA A 195 -22.26 -0.10 16.38
N LEU A 196 -21.73 -0.11 15.14
CA LEU A 196 -21.77 1.08 14.26
C LEU A 196 -23.20 1.56 14.04
N ASP A 197 -24.13 0.67 13.78
CA ASP A 197 -25.56 1.01 13.58
C ASP A 197 -26.16 1.69 14.82
N GLU A 198 -25.84 1.21 16.04
CA GLU A 198 -26.29 1.84 17.29
C GLU A 198 -25.72 3.25 17.49
N THR A 199 -24.52 3.55 16.96
CA THR A 199 -23.94 4.90 17.09
C THR A 199 -24.73 5.97 16.38
N GLY A 200 -25.48 5.62 15.33
CA GLY A 200 -26.19 6.55 14.47
C GLY A 200 -25.29 7.52 13.70
N LEU A 201 -24.00 7.18 13.53
CA LEU A 201 -23.03 8.00 12.78
C LEU A 201 -23.21 7.90 11.27
N VAL A 202 -23.75 6.77 10.80
CA VAL A 202 -24.03 6.56 9.37
C VAL A 202 -25.37 7.20 9.04
N GLN A 203 -25.32 8.34 8.35
CA GLN A 203 -26.48 9.10 7.93
C GLN A 203 -26.34 9.50 6.46
N PRO A 204 -27.41 9.85 5.76
CA PRO A 204 -27.33 10.40 4.42
C PRO A 204 -26.32 11.58 4.36
N GLY A 205 -25.29 11.46 3.52
CA GLY A 205 -24.23 12.46 3.41
C GLY A 205 -23.04 12.26 4.36
N SER A 206 -23.03 11.26 5.22
CA SER A 206 -21.86 10.91 6.03
C SER A 206 -20.70 10.46 5.16
N LEU A 207 -19.49 10.90 5.51
CA LEU A 207 -18.24 10.49 4.84
C LEU A 207 -17.81 9.12 5.37
N VAL A 208 -18.49 8.08 4.93
CA VAL A 208 -18.15 6.69 5.24
C VAL A 208 -17.48 6.07 4.03
N ARG A 209 -16.33 5.44 4.23
CA ARG A 209 -15.67 4.60 3.24
C ARG A 209 -16.06 3.15 3.50
N TRP A 210 -16.71 2.55 2.55
CA TRP A 210 -17.08 1.14 2.57
C TRP A 210 -16.05 0.35 1.77
N LEU A 211 -15.46 -0.67 2.38
CA LEU A 211 -14.53 -1.58 1.75
C LEU A 211 -15.13 -2.97 1.75
N TYR A 212 -15.15 -3.57 0.60
CA TYR A 212 -15.56 -4.95 0.38
C TYR A 212 -14.30 -5.71 -0.01
N ARG A 213 -13.83 -6.60 0.86
CA ARG A 213 -12.64 -7.43 0.64
C ARG A 213 -13.06 -8.82 0.29
N ILE A 214 -12.41 -9.38 -0.71
CA ILE A 214 -12.76 -10.69 -1.24
C ILE A 214 -11.52 -11.58 -1.15
N ARG A 215 -11.71 -12.75 -0.56
CA ARG A 215 -10.77 -13.87 -0.62
C ARG A 215 -11.26 -14.82 -1.70
N LEU A 216 -10.52 -14.88 -2.81
CA LEU A 216 -10.84 -15.74 -3.94
C LEU A 216 -10.45 -17.21 -3.64
N PRO A 217 -11.00 -18.19 -4.39
CA PRO A 217 -10.61 -19.58 -4.27
C PRO A 217 -9.10 -19.77 -4.40
N GLU A 218 -8.55 -20.72 -3.65
CA GLU A 218 -7.12 -21.05 -3.67
C GLU A 218 -6.66 -21.39 -5.10
N GLY A 219 -5.45 -20.93 -5.44
CA GLY A 219 -4.87 -21.15 -6.76
C GLY A 219 -5.27 -20.13 -7.82
N THR A 220 -6.11 -19.14 -7.50
CA THR A 220 -6.44 -18.05 -8.44
C THR A 220 -5.18 -17.26 -8.81
N SER A 221 -4.85 -17.20 -10.10
CA SER A 221 -3.67 -16.50 -10.59
C SER A 221 -3.83 -14.97 -10.49
N ASN A 222 -2.72 -14.22 -10.41
CA ASN A 222 -2.78 -12.76 -10.41
C ASN A 222 -3.45 -12.19 -11.66
N THR A 223 -3.23 -12.82 -12.83
CA THR A 223 -3.90 -12.43 -14.08
C THR A 223 -5.42 -12.62 -13.99
N ALA A 224 -5.88 -13.70 -13.35
CA ALA A 224 -7.33 -13.90 -13.15
C ALA A 224 -7.92 -12.85 -12.21
N VAL A 225 -7.19 -12.46 -11.15
CA VAL A 225 -7.63 -11.39 -10.25
C VAL A 225 -7.72 -10.05 -10.96
N GLU A 226 -6.74 -9.74 -11.83
CA GLU A 226 -6.78 -8.52 -12.65
C GLU A 226 -7.95 -8.53 -13.64
N THR A 227 -8.22 -9.67 -14.28
CA THR A 227 -9.38 -9.83 -15.17
C THR A 227 -10.70 -9.61 -14.42
N LEU A 228 -10.83 -10.16 -13.20
CA LEU A 228 -12.02 -9.94 -12.37
C LEU A 228 -12.17 -8.47 -11.97
N ALA A 229 -11.07 -7.77 -11.68
CA ALA A 229 -11.10 -6.34 -11.37
C ALA A 229 -11.57 -5.51 -12.59
N GLU A 230 -11.12 -5.86 -13.80
CA GLU A 230 -11.59 -5.22 -15.04
C GLU A 230 -13.05 -5.56 -15.34
N GLU A 231 -13.47 -6.81 -15.10
CA GLU A 231 -14.88 -7.24 -15.26
C GLU A 231 -15.80 -6.47 -14.32
N ALA A 232 -15.38 -6.22 -13.08
CA ALA A 232 -16.11 -5.39 -12.12
C ALA A 232 -16.44 -4.02 -12.71
N ASP A 233 -15.42 -3.32 -13.25
CA ASP A 233 -15.58 -1.98 -13.82
C ASP A 233 -16.44 -1.99 -15.09
N GLN A 234 -16.35 -3.05 -15.90
CA GLN A 234 -17.17 -3.20 -17.11
C GLN A 234 -18.63 -3.52 -16.78
N ARG A 235 -18.87 -4.38 -15.79
CA ARG A 235 -20.21 -4.79 -15.39
C ARG A 235 -20.98 -3.68 -14.69
N PHE A 236 -20.29 -2.90 -13.87
CA PHE A 236 -20.87 -1.84 -13.04
C PHE A 236 -20.23 -0.48 -13.32
N PRO A 237 -20.30 0.05 -14.55
CA PRO A 237 -19.61 1.28 -14.95
C PRO A 237 -20.10 2.53 -14.20
N LEU A 238 -21.31 2.47 -13.62
CA LEU A 238 -21.91 3.56 -12.84
C LEU A 238 -21.75 3.37 -11.33
N ALA A 239 -21.15 2.28 -10.89
CA ALA A 239 -20.97 1.99 -9.46
C ALA A 239 -20.18 3.08 -8.73
N GLY A 240 -19.25 3.75 -9.42
CA GLY A 240 -18.39 4.76 -8.83
C GLY A 240 -17.42 4.20 -7.80
N TRP A 241 -17.24 2.91 -7.80
CA TRP A 241 -16.31 2.23 -6.91
C TRP A 241 -14.87 2.29 -7.42
N ARG A 242 -13.95 1.94 -6.54
CA ARG A 242 -12.55 1.75 -6.91
C ARG A 242 -12.16 0.32 -6.60
N VAL A 243 -11.80 -0.44 -7.64
CA VAL A 243 -11.34 -1.80 -7.51
C VAL A 243 -9.81 -1.83 -7.38
N GLN A 244 -9.29 -2.66 -6.49
CA GLN A 244 -7.87 -2.93 -6.30
C GLN A 244 -7.65 -4.44 -6.23
N SER A 245 -6.60 -4.93 -6.88
CA SER A 245 -6.15 -6.31 -6.81
C SER A 245 -4.92 -6.45 -5.91
N ARG A 246 -4.64 -7.65 -5.43
CA ARG A 246 -3.41 -7.93 -4.67
C ARG A 246 -2.14 -7.63 -5.47
N ALA A 247 -2.18 -7.74 -6.80
CA ALA A 247 -1.06 -7.36 -7.66
C ALA A 247 -0.81 -5.84 -7.68
N ASN A 248 -1.84 -5.04 -7.33
CA ASN A 248 -1.79 -3.58 -7.26
C ASN A 248 -2.32 -3.06 -5.92
N ALA A 249 -1.87 -3.68 -4.82
CA ALA A 249 -2.34 -3.36 -3.47
C ALA A 249 -1.99 -1.93 -3.01
N ALA A 250 -0.90 -1.35 -3.52
CA ALA A 250 -0.42 -0.02 -3.15
C ALA A 250 -0.14 0.88 -4.36
N PRO A 251 -1.15 1.26 -5.18
CA PRO A 251 -0.96 1.99 -6.43
C PRO A 251 -0.33 3.38 -6.25
N GLY A 252 -0.49 3.98 -5.07
CA GLY A 252 0.15 5.25 -4.72
C GLY A 252 1.67 5.12 -4.56
N LEU A 253 2.09 4.07 -3.87
CA LEU A 253 3.51 3.77 -3.65
C LEU A 253 4.18 3.38 -4.97
N GLN A 254 3.53 2.54 -5.77
CA GLN A 254 4.03 2.13 -7.07
C GLN A 254 4.27 3.32 -8.01
N ARG A 255 3.33 4.26 -8.11
CA ARG A 255 3.51 5.50 -8.90
C ARG A 255 4.67 6.36 -8.42
N ASN A 256 4.94 6.39 -7.12
CA ASN A 256 6.08 7.13 -6.58
C ASN A 256 7.41 6.44 -6.91
N ILE A 257 7.45 5.10 -6.83
CA ILE A 257 8.61 4.30 -7.24
C ILE A 257 8.89 4.53 -8.73
N ASP A 258 7.87 4.48 -9.59
CA ASP A 258 8.01 4.68 -11.03
C ASP A 258 8.53 6.08 -11.36
N ARG A 259 8.03 7.13 -10.69
CA ARG A 259 8.53 8.50 -10.84
C ARG A 259 10.00 8.64 -10.44
N LEU A 260 10.38 8.05 -9.31
CA LEU A 260 11.78 8.02 -8.86
C LEU A 260 12.65 7.28 -9.86
N ALA A 261 12.21 6.12 -10.36
CA ALA A 261 12.93 5.36 -11.37
C ALA A 261 13.10 6.15 -12.67
N GLN A 262 12.06 6.83 -13.15
CA GLN A 262 12.13 7.70 -14.32
C GLN A 262 13.11 8.86 -14.12
N PHE A 263 13.04 9.55 -12.96
CA PHE A 263 13.93 10.66 -12.65
C PHE A 263 15.39 10.18 -12.59
N LEU A 264 15.68 9.10 -11.91
CA LEU A 264 17.04 8.57 -11.79
C LEU A 264 17.58 8.02 -13.13
N THR A 265 16.70 7.46 -13.96
CA THR A 265 17.04 7.05 -15.34
C THR A 265 17.42 8.24 -16.19
N LEU A 266 16.68 9.36 -16.08
CA LEU A 266 17.02 10.61 -16.79
C LEU A 266 18.36 11.17 -16.36
N VAL A 267 18.64 11.17 -15.05
CA VAL A 267 19.95 11.59 -14.50
C VAL A 267 21.07 10.68 -14.99
N GLY A 268 20.85 9.37 -14.98
CA GLY A 268 21.82 8.38 -15.50
C GLY A 268 22.10 8.56 -16.98
N LEU A 269 21.06 8.79 -17.79
CA LEU A 269 21.20 9.06 -19.23
C LEU A 269 21.97 10.35 -19.49
N THR A 270 21.68 11.41 -18.73
CA THR A 270 22.40 12.69 -18.83
C THR A 270 23.88 12.50 -18.50
N ALA A 271 24.19 11.77 -17.43
CA ALA A 271 25.56 11.44 -17.06
C ALA A 271 26.28 10.64 -18.16
N LEU A 272 25.57 9.71 -18.81
CA LEU A 272 26.08 8.89 -19.91
C LEU A 272 26.38 9.77 -21.15
N VAL A 273 25.51 10.71 -21.49
CA VAL A 273 25.71 11.67 -22.60
C VAL A 273 26.91 12.57 -22.34
N VAL A 274 27.00 13.15 -21.14
CA VAL A 274 28.15 14.00 -20.74
C VAL A 274 29.45 13.19 -20.77
N GLY A 275 29.42 11.96 -20.24
CA GLY A 275 30.53 11.03 -20.35
C GLY A 275 30.92 10.74 -21.80
N GLY A 276 29.94 10.50 -22.69
CA GLY A 276 30.15 10.25 -24.12
C GLY A 276 30.80 11.43 -24.85
N VAL A 277 30.37 12.68 -24.55
CA VAL A 277 30.99 13.89 -25.10
C VAL A 277 32.43 14.03 -24.60
N GLY A 278 32.69 13.74 -23.31
CA GLY A 278 34.03 13.71 -22.74
C GLY A 278 34.95 12.75 -23.48
N VAL A 279 34.47 11.58 -23.91
CA VAL A 279 35.22 10.63 -24.75
C VAL A 279 35.57 11.21 -26.08
N ALA A 280 34.56 11.71 -26.79
CA ALA A 280 34.77 12.22 -28.13
C ALA A 280 35.83 13.31 -28.12
N ASN A 281 35.85 14.18 -27.10
CA ASN A 281 36.85 15.22 -26.93
C ASN A 281 38.23 14.65 -26.58
N ALA A 282 38.31 13.65 -25.69
CA ALA A 282 39.57 13.01 -25.34
C ALA A 282 40.22 12.28 -26.53
N VAL A 283 39.39 11.58 -27.35
CA VAL A 283 39.85 10.91 -28.57
C VAL A 283 40.32 11.93 -29.61
N ARG A 284 39.61 13.03 -29.81
CA ARG A 284 40.04 14.11 -30.69
C ARG A 284 41.41 14.71 -30.25
N SER A 285 41.50 15.08 -28.98
CA SER A 285 42.75 15.65 -28.44
C SER A 285 43.94 14.70 -28.58
N TYR A 286 43.71 13.40 -28.39
CA TYR A 286 44.74 12.37 -28.57
C TYR A 286 45.19 12.23 -30.06
N LEU A 287 44.22 12.27 -30.98
CA LEU A 287 44.54 12.21 -32.42
C LEU A 287 45.23 13.46 -32.91
N ASP A 288 44.88 14.65 -32.41
CA ASP A 288 45.53 15.91 -32.74
C ASP A 288 46.95 16.01 -32.20
N ALA A 289 47.22 15.43 -31.03
CA ALA A 289 48.58 15.37 -30.44
C ALA A 289 49.54 14.39 -31.16
N LYS A 290 49.01 13.45 -31.99
CA LYS A 290 49.77 12.52 -32.79
C LYS A 290 49.95 12.94 -34.26
N ARG A 291 49.33 14.03 -34.70
CA ARG A 291 49.56 14.66 -36.01
C ARG A 291 50.77 15.61 -35.97
#